data_676618f2b85d1375aa4a680239f9d7ed
#
_entry.id   676618f2b85d1375aa4a680239f9d7ed
#
_cell.length_a   1.000
_cell.length_b   1.000
_cell.length_c   1.000
_cell.angle_alpha   90.00
_cell.angle_beta   90.00
_cell.angle_gamma   90.00
#
_symmetry.space_group_name_H-M   'P 1'
#
loop_
_entity.id
_entity.type
_entity.pdbx_description
1 polymer ?
#
loop_
_entity_poly.entity_id
_entity_poly.type
_entity_poly.pdbx_seq_one_letter_code
_entity_poly.pdbx_strand_id
1 'polypeptide(L)'
;MILPYLGNTSSRVRSAITRTLKKNIPFVSLKIVFKTSRRLASCFSFKDKFPKSLVLGVIYEYTCAKCKLSYIGCTKRFWETRLQEHCHVSALTGKPLSGLQVFTPMHHSRSCCTKISREDFSIIGHEKDKYLVQLKESLLISTQRPKLNGNITSVPLTLFKP
;
A
#
# COMPACT_ATOMS: atom_id res chain seq x y z
N MET A 1 11.60 -29.51 7.49
CA MET A 1 10.33 -29.81 6.80
C MET A 1 9.22 -29.01 7.45
N ILE A 2 8.34 -28.36 6.67
CA ILE A 2 7.19 -27.60 7.17
C ILE A 2 5.93 -28.36 6.86
N LEU A 3 5.10 -28.61 7.88
CA LEU A 3 3.83 -29.32 7.77
C LEU A 3 2.68 -28.45 8.30
N PRO A 4 1.44 -28.66 7.85
CA PRO A 4 0.28 -28.02 8.45
C PRO A 4 0.06 -28.52 9.88
N TYR A 5 -0.40 -27.65 10.76
CA TYR A 5 -0.72 -28.03 12.14
C TYR A 5 -2.05 -28.81 12.17
N LEU A 6 -2.02 -30.01 12.72
CA LEU A 6 -3.15 -30.94 12.78
C LEU A 6 -3.68 -31.14 14.22
N GLY A 7 -3.56 -30.11 15.07
CA GLY A 7 -3.97 -30.23 16.47
C GLY A 7 -3.13 -31.25 17.23
N ASN A 8 -3.78 -32.04 18.09
CA ASN A 8 -3.14 -33.06 18.92
C ASN A 8 -2.45 -34.18 18.11
N THR A 9 -2.83 -34.37 16.85
CA THR A 9 -2.21 -35.36 15.97
C THR A 9 -0.82 -34.94 15.49
N SER A 10 -0.47 -33.67 15.55
CA SER A 10 0.84 -33.15 15.10
C SER A 10 2.02 -33.81 15.83
N SER A 11 1.89 -34.08 17.11
CA SER A 11 2.92 -34.76 17.90
C SER A 11 3.13 -36.22 17.46
N ARG A 12 2.05 -36.93 17.17
CA ARG A 12 2.09 -38.31 16.65
C ARG A 12 2.73 -38.37 15.27
N VAL A 13 2.36 -37.45 14.39
CA VAL A 13 2.96 -37.33 13.04
C VAL A 13 4.46 -37.04 13.14
N ARG A 14 4.86 -36.10 14.01
CA ARG A 14 6.29 -35.82 14.25
C ARG A 14 7.04 -37.08 14.69
N SER A 15 6.53 -37.79 15.69
CA SER A 15 7.17 -38.98 16.23
C SER A 15 7.27 -40.10 15.19
N ALA A 16 6.23 -40.32 14.38
CA ALA A 16 6.25 -41.30 13.30
C ALA A 16 7.31 -40.99 12.26
N ILE A 17 7.32 -39.76 11.75
CA ILE A 17 8.30 -39.32 10.73
C ILE A 17 9.74 -39.43 11.28
N THR A 18 9.97 -38.95 12.50
CA THR A 18 11.31 -39.01 13.12
C THR A 18 11.78 -40.45 13.32
N ARG A 19 10.88 -41.36 13.72
CA ARG A 19 11.20 -42.79 13.89
C ARG A 19 11.55 -43.43 12.56
N THR A 20 10.77 -43.20 11.53
CA THR A 20 11.01 -43.75 10.19
C THR A 20 12.32 -43.25 9.60
N LEU A 21 12.60 -41.96 9.75
CA LEU A 21 13.86 -41.37 9.26
C LEU A 21 15.08 -41.91 10.01
N LYS A 22 15.04 -42.00 11.34
CA LYS A 22 16.15 -42.56 12.11
C LYS A 22 16.44 -44.03 11.74
N LYS A 23 15.40 -44.79 11.36
CA LYS A 23 15.55 -46.18 10.94
C LYS A 23 16.22 -46.29 9.55
N ASN A 24 15.86 -45.42 8.61
CA ASN A 24 16.30 -45.54 7.21
C ASN A 24 17.52 -44.67 6.90
N ILE A 25 17.65 -43.50 7.57
CA ILE A 25 18.72 -42.53 7.28
C ILE A 25 19.19 -41.90 8.61
N PRO A 26 20.00 -42.65 9.41
CA PRO A 26 20.38 -42.23 10.77
C PRO A 26 21.22 -40.95 10.82
N PHE A 27 21.91 -40.60 9.74
CA PHE A 27 22.81 -39.43 9.66
C PHE A 27 22.08 -38.10 9.38
N VAL A 28 20.78 -38.12 9.09
CA VAL A 28 19.99 -36.92 8.77
C VAL A 28 19.26 -36.42 10.01
N SER A 29 19.59 -35.19 10.43
CA SER A 29 18.83 -34.47 11.42
C SER A 29 17.72 -33.66 10.75
N LEU A 30 16.45 -34.02 11.01
CA LEU A 30 15.31 -33.34 10.45
C LEU A 30 14.59 -32.50 11.50
N LYS A 31 14.52 -31.18 11.27
CA LYS A 31 13.66 -30.27 12.04
C LYS A 31 12.27 -30.20 11.41
N ILE A 32 11.27 -30.72 12.12
CA ILE A 32 9.87 -30.65 11.70
C ILE A 32 9.19 -29.48 12.40
N VAL A 33 8.64 -28.56 11.62
CA VAL A 33 7.91 -27.37 12.09
C VAL A 33 6.47 -27.46 11.59
N PHE A 34 5.51 -27.29 12.51
CA PHE A 34 4.11 -27.21 12.16
C PHE A 34 3.68 -25.75 12.03
N LYS A 35 3.08 -25.41 10.90
CA LYS A 35 2.57 -24.08 10.64
C LYS A 35 1.05 -24.06 10.81
N THR A 36 0.55 -23.18 11.69
CA THR A 36 -0.89 -22.94 11.82
C THR A 36 -1.40 -22.15 10.64
N SER A 37 -2.50 -22.58 10.05
CA SER A 37 -3.18 -21.86 8.95
C SER A 37 -3.92 -20.61 9.43
N ARG A 38 -4.34 -20.60 10.70
CA ARG A 38 -5.04 -19.46 11.31
C ARG A 38 -4.13 -18.73 12.28
N ARG A 39 -4.01 -17.42 12.11
CA ARG A 39 -3.39 -16.54 13.11
C ARG A 39 -4.45 -16.18 14.15
N LEU A 40 -4.07 -16.03 15.42
CA LEU A 40 -4.96 -15.52 16.47
C LEU A 40 -5.68 -14.23 16.03
N ALA A 41 -5.00 -13.34 15.32
CA ALA A 41 -5.58 -12.14 14.77
C ALA A 41 -6.78 -12.38 13.82
N SER A 42 -6.90 -13.57 13.19
CA SER A 42 -8.05 -13.89 12.34
C SER A 42 -9.31 -14.29 13.15
N CYS A 43 -9.15 -14.56 14.44
CA CYS A 43 -10.25 -14.89 15.36
C CYS A 43 -10.89 -13.64 15.97
N PHE A 44 -10.24 -12.48 15.83
CA PHE A 44 -10.74 -11.22 16.37
C PHE A 44 -11.22 -10.35 15.20
N SER A 45 -12.51 -10.06 15.17
CA SER A 45 -13.01 -8.98 14.31
C SER A 45 -12.78 -7.67 15.06
N PHE A 46 -11.85 -6.86 14.57
CA PHE A 46 -11.71 -5.50 15.08
C PHE A 46 -12.97 -4.74 14.73
N LYS A 47 -13.77 -4.38 15.76
CA LYS A 47 -15.00 -3.61 15.60
C LYS A 47 -14.73 -2.22 15.04
N ASP A 48 -13.57 -1.66 15.37
CA ASP A 48 -13.22 -0.29 15.00
C ASP A 48 -12.45 -0.29 13.67
N LYS A 49 -13.09 0.19 12.63
CA LYS A 49 -12.41 0.52 11.38
C LYS A 49 -11.71 1.85 11.56
N PHE A 50 -10.40 1.88 11.27
CA PHE A 50 -9.68 3.16 11.24
C PHE A 50 -10.37 4.13 10.29
N PRO A 51 -10.58 5.40 10.71
CA PRO A 51 -11.14 6.41 9.82
C PRO A 51 -10.24 6.56 8.59
N LYS A 52 -10.86 6.83 7.44
CA LYS A 52 -10.13 6.96 6.15
C LYS A 52 -9.01 8.00 6.20
N SER A 53 -9.13 9.01 7.05
CA SER A 53 -8.13 10.05 7.29
C SER A 53 -6.80 9.52 7.83
N LEU A 54 -6.84 8.44 8.63
CA LEU A 54 -5.67 7.82 9.26
C LEU A 54 -5.08 6.66 8.46
N VAL A 55 -5.53 6.45 7.24
CA VAL A 55 -4.98 5.39 6.38
C VAL A 55 -3.61 5.81 5.85
N LEU A 56 -2.65 4.88 5.95
CA LEU A 56 -1.29 5.00 5.39
C LEU A 56 -1.19 4.23 4.09
N GLY A 57 -0.24 4.57 3.23
CA GLY A 57 0.02 3.80 2.02
C GLY A 57 -1.12 3.89 1.00
N VAL A 58 -1.60 5.10 0.76
CA VAL A 58 -2.73 5.38 -0.12
C VAL A 58 -2.24 5.77 -1.52
N ILE A 59 -2.91 5.25 -2.53
CA ILE A 59 -2.83 5.71 -3.91
C ILE A 59 -4.12 6.48 -4.18
N TYR A 60 -3.99 7.69 -4.71
CA TYR A 60 -5.11 8.59 -4.90
C TYR A 60 -5.10 9.19 -6.30
N GLU A 61 -6.27 9.55 -6.75
CA GLU A 61 -6.50 10.29 -7.98
C GLU A 61 -7.06 11.67 -7.65
N TYR A 62 -6.48 12.69 -8.26
CA TYR A 62 -7.03 14.03 -8.32
C TYR A 62 -7.70 14.21 -9.68
N THR A 63 -8.89 14.77 -9.72
CA THR A 63 -9.61 15.10 -10.95
C THR A 63 -10.06 16.56 -10.91
N CYS A 64 -9.55 17.36 -11.83
CA CYS A 64 -9.93 18.77 -11.89
C CYS A 64 -11.42 18.94 -12.18
N ALA A 65 -12.14 19.68 -11.33
CA ALA A 65 -13.57 19.89 -11.46
C ALA A 65 -13.95 20.56 -12.81
N LYS A 66 -13.09 21.44 -13.34
CA LYS A 66 -13.35 22.23 -14.55
C LYS A 66 -13.01 21.47 -15.84
N CYS A 67 -11.76 21.03 -15.99
CA CYS A 67 -11.28 20.46 -17.26
C CYS A 67 -11.21 18.92 -17.26
N LYS A 68 -11.53 18.28 -16.14
CA LYS A 68 -11.52 16.82 -15.96
C LYS A 68 -10.17 16.14 -16.19
N LEU A 69 -9.08 16.92 -16.20
CA LEU A 69 -7.75 16.35 -16.24
C LEU A 69 -7.43 15.66 -14.91
N SER A 70 -6.82 14.49 -14.98
CA SER A 70 -6.50 13.69 -13.80
C SER A 70 -5.00 13.61 -13.53
N TYR A 71 -4.68 13.37 -12.26
CA TYR A 71 -3.36 13.11 -11.71
C TYR A 71 -3.44 11.95 -10.73
N ILE A 72 -2.53 10.99 -10.84
CA ILE A 72 -2.38 9.89 -9.88
C ILE A 72 -1.13 10.12 -9.06
N GLY A 73 -1.26 9.93 -7.74
CA GLY A 73 -0.15 10.03 -6.81
C GLY A 73 -0.28 9.05 -5.66
N CYS A 74 0.81 8.85 -4.93
CA CYS A 74 0.78 8.04 -3.72
C CYS A 74 1.31 8.78 -2.49
N THR A 75 0.96 8.29 -1.32
CA THR A 75 1.50 8.76 -0.05
C THR A 75 1.81 7.58 0.87
N LYS A 76 2.98 7.65 1.51
CA LYS A 76 3.39 6.72 2.58
C LYS A 76 3.01 7.25 3.97
N ARG A 77 2.59 8.51 4.05
CA ARG A 77 2.12 9.20 5.26
C ARG A 77 0.61 9.08 5.39
N PHE A 78 0.06 9.63 6.46
CA PHE A 78 -1.39 9.71 6.63
C PHE A 78 -2.04 10.46 5.46
N TRP A 79 -3.13 9.91 4.96
CA TRP A 79 -3.88 10.48 3.85
C TRP A 79 -4.29 11.93 4.12
N GLU A 80 -4.79 12.20 5.32
CA GLU A 80 -5.21 13.54 5.73
C GLU A 80 -4.08 14.57 5.60
N THR A 81 -2.88 14.21 6.07
CA THR A 81 -1.70 15.09 5.96
C THR A 81 -1.39 15.41 4.50
N ARG A 82 -1.43 14.41 3.63
CA ARG A 82 -1.16 14.61 2.21
C ARG A 82 -2.21 15.47 1.53
N LEU A 83 -3.47 15.25 1.86
CA LEU A 83 -4.58 16.02 1.32
C LEU A 83 -4.51 17.50 1.72
N GLN A 84 -4.18 17.77 2.98
CA GLN A 84 -3.98 19.14 3.47
C GLN A 84 -2.82 19.84 2.78
N GLU A 85 -1.71 19.13 2.51
CA GLU A 85 -0.60 19.66 1.73
C GLU A 85 -1.04 20.06 0.31
N HIS A 86 -1.85 19.25 -0.35
CA HIS A 86 -2.40 19.59 -1.68
C HIS A 86 -3.34 20.80 -1.64
N CYS A 87 -4.10 20.94 -0.57
CA CYS A 87 -5.00 22.07 -0.35
C CYS A 87 -4.31 23.29 0.24
N HIS A 88 -2.97 23.28 0.40
CA HIS A 88 -2.17 24.38 1.00
C HIS A 88 -2.43 24.69 2.46
N VAL A 89 -2.87 23.75 3.22
CA VAL A 89 -3.16 23.94 4.64
C VAL A 89 -2.19 23.10 5.47
N SER A 90 -1.57 23.70 6.49
CA SER A 90 -0.76 22.94 7.44
C SER A 90 -1.62 21.98 8.26
N ALA A 91 -1.24 20.70 8.31
CA ALA A 91 -1.90 19.70 9.13
C ALA A 91 -1.92 20.04 10.64
N LEU A 92 -0.89 20.78 11.10
CA LEU A 92 -0.70 21.10 12.52
C LEU A 92 -1.35 22.42 12.91
N THR A 93 -1.30 23.43 12.03
CA THR A 93 -1.68 24.80 12.40
C THR A 93 -2.89 25.33 11.65
N GLY A 94 -3.40 24.62 10.65
CA GLY A 94 -4.48 25.08 9.78
C GLY A 94 -4.14 26.32 8.93
N LYS A 95 -2.88 26.80 9.02
CA LYS A 95 -2.43 27.99 8.28
C LYS A 95 -1.97 27.64 6.86
N PRO A 96 -2.06 28.59 5.92
CA PRO A 96 -1.51 28.40 4.58
C PRO A 96 -0.02 28.06 4.63
N LEU A 97 0.40 27.08 3.87
CA LEU A 97 1.81 26.69 3.75
C LEU A 97 2.51 27.64 2.78
N SER A 98 3.45 28.45 3.30
CA SER A 98 4.32 29.29 2.50
C SER A 98 5.59 28.52 2.14
N GLY A 99 6.02 28.59 0.86
CA GLY A 99 7.33 28.08 0.42
C GLY A 99 7.41 26.60 0.10
N LEU A 100 6.31 25.89 -0.01
CA LEU A 100 6.31 24.47 -0.37
C LEU A 100 6.53 24.23 -1.88
N GLN A 101 7.12 23.06 -2.15
CA GLN A 101 7.25 22.53 -3.50
C GLN A 101 5.90 22.52 -4.20
N VAL A 102 5.87 23.06 -5.40
CA VAL A 102 4.66 23.12 -6.22
C VAL A 102 4.31 21.74 -6.70
N PHE A 103 3.26 21.15 -6.13
CA PHE A 103 2.73 19.86 -6.61
C PHE A 103 1.98 20.04 -7.93
N THR A 104 2.01 19.03 -8.77
CA THR A 104 1.39 19.06 -10.11
C THR A 104 -0.08 19.51 -10.12
N PRO A 105 -0.98 18.98 -9.25
CA PRO A 105 -2.37 19.45 -9.18
C PRO A 105 -2.49 20.94 -8.88
N MET A 106 -1.62 21.47 -8.04
CA MET A 106 -1.59 22.87 -7.68
C MET A 106 -1.11 23.78 -8.80
N HIS A 107 -0.07 23.36 -9.52
CA HIS A 107 0.37 24.09 -10.71
C HIS A 107 -0.75 24.15 -11.75
N HIS A 108 -1.44 23.02 -11.96
CA HIS A 108 -2.59 22.94 -12.84
C HIS A 108 -3.75 23.83 -12.37
N SER A 109 -4.05 23.86 -11.06
CA SER A 109 -5.15 24.69 -10.54
C SER A 109 -4.95 26.17 -10.78
N ARG A 110 -3.69 26.64 -10.72
CA ARG A 110 -3.34 28.05 -11.09
C ARG A 110 -3.58 28.32 -12.56
N SER A 111 -3.18 27.41 -13.45
CA SER A 111 -3.37 27.54 -14.89
C SER A 111 -4.85 27.43 -15.30
N CYS A 112 -5.60 26.58 -14.61
CA CYS A 112 -7.02 26.34 -14.88
C CYS A 112 -7.97 27.28 -14.13
N CYS A 113 -7.43 28.17 -13.26
CA CYS A 113 -8.19 29.08 -12.40
C CYS A 113 -9.26 28.37 -11.55
N THR A 114 -8.92 27.19 -11.02
CA THR A 114 -9.78 26.39 -10.14
C THR A 114 -9.18 26.27 -8.77
N LYS A 115 -10.01 26.38 -7.72
CA LYS A 115 -9.59 26.08 -6.36
C LYS A 115 -9.62 24.58 -6.13
N ILE A 116 -8.54 24.02 -5.57
CA ILE A 116 -8.49 22.60 -5.20
C ILE A 116 -9.36 22.37 -3.96
N SER A 117 -10.27 21.40 -4.07
CA SER A 117 -11.15 20.95 -2.98
C SER A 117 -10.81 19.52 -2.57
N ARG A 118 -11.27 19.11 -1.39
CA ARG A 118 -11.13 17.73 -0.91
C ARG A 118 -11.91 16.73 -1.80
N GLU A 119 -13.03 17.18 -2.32
CA GLU A 119 -13.91 16.38 -3.19
C GLU A 119 -13.28 16.05 -4.54
N ASP A 120 -12.25 16.80 -4.94
CA ASP A 120 -11.49 16.55 -6.18
C ASP A 120 -10.56 15.34 -6.07
N PHE A 121 -10.41 14.78 -4.86
CA PHE A 121 -9.54 13.64 -4.59
C PHE A 121 -10.32 12.37 -4.25
N SER A 122 -9.95 11.27 -4.85
CA SER A 122 -10.47 9.94 -4.53
C SER A 122 -9.34 8.96 -4.23
N ILE A 123 -9.57 8.06 -3.27
CA ILE A 123 -8.65 6.96 -2.97
C ILE A 123 -8.95 5.84 -3.95
N ILE A 124 -7.98 5.50 -4.79
CA ILE A 124 -8.09 4.44 -5.80
C ILE A 124 -7.34 3.16 -5.41
N GLY A 125 -6.50 3.21 -4.38
CA GLY A 125 -5.79 2.04 -3.91
C GLY A 125 -5.18 2.23 -2.53
N HIS A 126 -4.86 1.11 -1.90
CA HIS A 126 -4.21 1.06 -0.60
C HIS A 126 -3.23 -0.11 -0.56
N GLU A 127 -2.08 0.10 0.07
CA GLU A 127 -1.09 -0.94 0.29
C GLU A 127 -0.30 -0.67 1.57
N LYS A 128 -0.01 -1.72 2.33
CA LYS A 128 0.75 -1.60 3.59
C LYS A 128 2.25 -1.48 3.35
N ASP A 129 2.74 -2.12 2.32
CA ASP A 129 4.15 -2.10 1.96
C ASP A 129 4.51 -0.83 1.18
N LYS A 130 5.55 -0.13 1.64
CA LYS A 130 5.99 1.15 1.06
C LYS A 130 6.49 1.03 -0.38
N TYR A 131 7.04 -0.13 -0.75
CA TYR A 131 7.52 -0.39 -2.10
C TYR A 131 6.36 -0.73 -3.02
N LEU A 132 5.44 -1.57 -2.56
CA LEU A 132 4.25 -1.95 -3.33
C LEU A 132 3.33 -0.77 -3.62
N VAL A 133 3.24 0.22 -2.73
CA VAL A 133 2.51 1.48 -2.98
C VAL A 133 3.05 2.17 -4.23
N GLN A 134 4.37 2.35 -4.32
CA GLN A 134 5.01 3.01 -5.47
C GLN A 134 4.89 2.18 -6.76
N LEU A 135 5.03 0.85 -6.65
CA LEU A 135 4.86 -0.05 -7.78
C LEU A 135 3.44 0.03 -8.35
N LYS A 136 2.43 -0.02 -7.49
CA LYS A 136 1.02 0.12 -7.89
C LYS A 136 0.71 1.48 -8.49
N GLU A 137 1.25 2.58 -7.92
CA GLU A 137 1.14 3.92 -8.50
C GLU A 137 1.68 3.94 -9.92
N SER A 138 2.92 3.46 -10.12
CA SER A 138 3.57 3.43 -11.44
C SER A 138 2.76 2.59 -12.44
N LEU A 139 2.19 1.48 -12.00
CA LEU A 139 1.35 0.63 -12.83
C LEU A 139 0.06 1.35 -13.25
N LEU A 140 -0.60 2.03 -12.32
CA LEU A 140 -1.81 2.80 -12.59
C LEU A 140 -1.52 3.97 -13.53
N ILE A 141 -0.41 4.70 -13.33
CA ILE A 141 0.01 5.78 -14.24
C ILE A 141 0.27 5.23 -15.65
N SER A 142 0.97 4.10 -15.76
CA SER A 142 1.24 3.45 -17.06
C SER A 142 -0.03 2.99 -17.78
N THR A 143 -1.00 2.49 -17.03
CA THR A 143 -2.26 1.95 -17.58
C THR A 143 -3.25 3.06 -17.93
N GLN A 144 -3.46 4.02 -17.04
CA GLN A 144 -4.48 5.06 -17.20
C GLN A 144 -3.96 6.31 -17.94
N ARG A 145 -2.63 6.50 -17.96
CA ARG A 145 -1.94 7.63 -18.63
C ARG A 145 -2.56 9.00 -18.29
N PRO A 146 -2.70 9.34 -17.00
CA PRO A 146 -3.30 10.61 -16.61
C PRO A 146 -2.47 11.79 -17.11
N LYS A 147 -3.12 12.76 -17.73
CA LYS A 147 -2.44 13.86 -18.46
C LYS A 147 -1.58 14.75 -17.57
N LEU A 148 -1.89 14.85 -16.28
CA LEU A 148 -1.12 15.67 -15.34
C LEU A 148 0.13 14.96 -14.78
N ASN A 149 0.33 13.68 -15.06
CA ASN A 149 1.54 12.94 -14.68
C ASN A 149 2.68 13.03 -15.72
N GLY A 150 2.50 13.77 -16.80
CA GLY A 150 3.41 13.77 -17.95
C GLY A 150 4.89 14.14 -17.68
N ASN A 151 5.20 14.76 -16.52
CA ASN A 151 6.56 15.18 -16.16
C ASN A 151 7.07 14.52 -14.87
N ILE A 152 6.40 13.49 -14.36
CA ILE A 152 6.80 12.84 -13.12
C ILE A 152 7.57 11.57 -13.48
N THR A 153 8.82 11.51 -13.05
CA THR A 153 9.62 10.29 -13.00
C THR A 153 9.00 9.34 -11.98
N SER A 154 7.96 8.63 -12.39
CA SER A 154 7.54 7.41 -11.70
C SER A 154 8.72 6.44 -11.73
N VAL A 155 8.84 5.61 -10.69
CA VAL A 155 9.85 4.54 -10.67
C VAL A 155 9.69 3.75 -11.99
N PRO A 156 10.70 3.71 -12.85
CA PRO A 156 10.55 3.01 -14.12
C PRO A 156 10.27 1.54 -13.83
N LEU A 157 9.14 1.05 -14.34
CA LEU A 157 8.80 -0.37 -14.29
C LEU A 157 9.73 -1.12 -15.24
N THR A 158 10.97 -1.36 -14.81
CA THR A 158 11.93 -2.22 -15.53
C THR A 158 11.65 -3.70 -15.24
N LEU A 159 10.39 -4.09 -15.13
CA LEU A 159 10.03 -5.46 -14.73
C LEU A 159 10.36 -6.49 -15.80
N PHE A 160 10.46 -6.13 -17.05
CA PHE A 160 10.97 -7.01 -18.13
C PHE A 160 11.42 -6.14 -19.30
N LYS A 161 12.71 -6.14 -19.59
CA LYS A 161 13.17 -5.85 -20.95
C LYS A 161 12.85 -7.09 -21.80
N PRO A 162 12.21 -6.94 -22.95
CA PRO A 162 12.11 -8.02 -23.92
C PRO A 162 13.50 -8.44 -24.40
#